data_da27e860754433b999609d9be6e98f07
#
_entry.id   da27e860754433b999609d9be6e98f07
#
_cell.length_a   1.000
_cell.length_b   1.000
_cell.length_c   1.000
_cell.angle_alpha   90.00
_cell.angle_beta   90.00
_cell.angle_gamma   90.00
#
_symmetry.space_group_name_H-M   'P 1'
#
loop_
_entity.id
_entity.type
_entity.pdbx_description
1 polymer ?
#
loop_
_entity_poly.entity_id
_entity_poly.type
_entity_poly.pdbx_seq_one_letter_code
_entity_poly.pdbx_strand_id
1 'polypeptide(L)'
;MGREPLLMAAVGKKGVGKTFQHVALMNQYVSGDPYRGIRGRKCLVMDVNDEYGYGTYNIQAISLRDIALFTMHPRIEMRRVRPFHPNGTRMTLDEWAQALFYVLSVFRNGLLVIEDINK
;
A
#
# COMPACT_ATOMS: atom_id res chain seq x y z
N MET A 1 13.35 -22.43 -6.65
CA MET A 1 12.55 -21.36 -7.21
C MET A 1 12.51 -20.15 -6.29
N GLY A 2 12.78 -19.01 -6.81
CA GLY A 2 12.80 -17.79 -6.04
C GLY A 2 11.41 -17.26 -5.72
N ARG A 3 11.33 -16.42 -4.69
CA ARG A 3 10.14 -15.65 -4.42
C ARG A 3 9.97 -14.58 -5.48
N GLU A 4 8.73 -14.22 -5.76
CA GLU A 4 8.49 -13.09 -6.62
C GLU A 4 9.01 -11.81 -5.97
N PRO A 5 9.53 -10.89 -6.76
CA PRO A 5 10.10 -9.67 -6.21
C PRO A 5 9.04 -8.77 -5.60
N LEU A 6 9.46 -7.96 -4.65
CA LEU A 6 8.67 -6.84 -4.19
C LEU A 6 8.66 -5.78 -5.28
N LEU A 7 7.49 -5.37 -5.75
CA LEU A 7 7.35 -4.24 -6.66
C LEU A 7 6.98 -3.02 -5.83
N MET A 8 7.70 -1.94 -6.06
CA MET A 8 7.56 -0.76 -5.23
C MET A 8 7.50 0.49 -6.11
N ALA A 9 6.57 1.37 -5.77
CA ALA A 9 6.50 2.69 -6.38
C ALA A 9 6.59 3.73 -5.26
N ALA A 10 7.60 4.56 -5.31
CA ALA A 10 7.72 5.69 -4.41
C ALA A 10 6.97 6.86 -5.02
N VAL A 11 6.12 7.47 -4.21
CA VAL A 11 5.32 8.60 -4.64
C VAL A 11 5.92 9.85 -4.04
N GLY A 12 6.36 10.76 -4.91
CA GLY A 12 6.98 11.98 -4.45
C GLY A 12 5.98 12.96 -3.84
N LYS A 13 6.47 14.18 -3.65
CA LYS A 13 5.68 15.25 -3.06
C LYS A 13 4.37 15.42 -3.81
N LYS A 14 3.28 15.50 -3.07
CA LYS A 14 1.95 15.61 -3.66
C LYS A 14 1.71 16.93 -4.32
N GLY A 15 1.07 16.88 -5.46
CA GLY A 15 0.50 18.04 -6.11
C GLY A 15 -0.95 17.76 -6.47
N VAL A 16 -1.62 18.75 -7.00
CA VAL A 16 -3.01 18.60 -7.45
C VAL A 16 -3.09 17.49 -8.50
N GLY A 17 -3.98 16.55 -8.31
CA GLY A 17 -4.21 15.46 -9.24
C GLY A 17 -3.28 14.26 -9.10
N LYS A 18 -2.20 14.35 -8.35
CA LYS A 18 -1.27 13.24 -8.19
C LYS A 18 -1.90 12.04 -7.49
N THR A 19 -2.63 12.29 -6.42
CA THR A 19 -3.30 11.20 -5.70
C THR A 19 -4.27 10.46 -6.61
N PHE A 20 -5.01 11.18 -7.43
CA PHE A 20 -5.93 10.57 -8.40
C PHE A 20 -5.17 9.68 -9.38
N GLN A 21 -4.06 10.17 -9.93
CA GLN A 21 -3.25 9.40 -10.87
C GLN A 21 -2.68 8.13 -10.23
N HIS A 22 -2.25 8.23 -8.97
CA HIS A 22 -1.71 7.08 -8.25
C HIS A 22 -2.77 6.02 -8.01
N VAL A 23 -3.98 6.43 -7.64
CA VAL A 23 -5.07 5.48 -7.42
C VAL A 23 -5.45 4.80 -8.74
N ALA A 24 -5.47 5.54 -9.85
CA ALA A 24 -5.73 4.95 -11.15
C ALA A 24 -4.69 3.88 -11.49
N LEU A 25 -3.42 4.16 -11.25
CA LEU A 25 -2.35 3.19 -11.47
C LEU A 25 -2.52 1.97 -10.57
N MET A 26 -2.83 2.18 -9.28
CA MET A 26 -3.06 1.09 -8.35
C MET A 26 -4.23 0.20 -8.80
N ASN A 27 -5.30 0.81 -9.28
CA ASN A 27 -6.45 0.07 -9.79
C ASN A 27 -6.07 -0.79 -10.99
N GLN A 28 -5.29 -0.24 -11.92
CA GLN A 28 -4.79 -1.01 -13.06
C GLN A 28 -3.96 -2.19 -12.62
N TYR A 29 -3.09 -1.98 -11.62
CA TYR A 29 -2.23 -3.03 -11.11
C TYR A 29 -3.05 -4.17 -10.49
N VAL A 30 -4.06 -3.83 -9.70
CA VAL A 30 -4.92 -4.81 -9.04
C VAL A 30 -5.76 -5.57 -10.08
N SER A 31 -6.25 -4.87 -11.08
CA SER A 31 -7.10 -5.49 -12.12
C SER A 31 -6.31 -6.37 -13.08
N GLY A 32 -5.05 -6.04 -13.32
CA GLY A 32 -4.27 -6.69 -14.35
C GLY A 32 -4.78 -6.37 -15.75
N ASP A 33 -4.39 -7.18 -16.70
CA ASP A 33 -4.82 -7.05 -18.10
C ASP A 33 -5.10 -8.43 -18.68
N PRO A 34 -6.34 -8.90 -18.59
CA PRO A 34 -6.68 -10.25 -19.05
C PRO A 34 -6.46 -10.44 -20.56
N TYR A 35 -6.57 -9.37 -21.34
CA TYR A 35 -6.32 -9.47 -22.79
C TYR A 35 -4.87 -9.78 -23.10
N ARG A 36 -3.96 -9.39 -22.24
CA ARG A 36 -2.53 -9.66 -22.38
C ARG A 36 -2.06 -10.81 -21.48
N GLY A 37 -2.98 -11.45 -20.77
CA GLY A 37 -2.64 -12.53 -19.86
C GLY A 37 -1.94 -12.03 -18.61
N ILE A 38 -2.08 -10.76 -18.25
CA ILE A 38 -1.44 -10.20 -17.05
C ILE A 38 -2.40 -10.32 -15.88
N ARG A 39 -1.97 -11.05 -14.85
CA ARG A 39 -2.77 -11.20 -13.63
C ARG A 39 -2.70 -9.93 -12.79
N GLY A 40 -3.82 -9.63 -12.14
CA GLY A 40 -3.81 -8.60 -11.11
C GLY A 40 -2.99 -9.03 -9.91
N ARG A 41 -2.49 -8.06 -9.16
CA ARG A 41 -1.68 -8.30 -7.97
C ARG A 41 -2.13 -7.39 -6.84
N LYS A 42 -1.80 -7.77 -5.62
CA LYS A 42 -2.13 -6.97 -4.44
C LYS A 42 -1.44 -5.62 -4.48
N CYS A 43 -2.07 -4.64 -3.85
CA CYS A 43 -1.50 -3.32 -3.68
C CYS A 43 -1.60 -2.92 -2.22
N LEU A 44 -0.51 -2.44 -1.67
CA LEU A 44 -0.46 -1.96 -0.29
C LEU A 44 0.06 -0.53 -0.28
N VAL A 45 -0.70 0.36 0.36
CA VAL A 45 -0.33 1.78 0.45
C VAL A 45 0.14 2.07 1.86
N MET A 46 1.32 2.64 1.97
CA MET A 46 1.81 3.21 3.24
C MET A 46 1.25 4.63 3.34
N ASP A 47 0.08 4.73 3.96
CA ASP A 47 -0.76 5.93 3.94
C ASP A 47 -0.41 6.86 5.10
N VAL A 48 0.79 7.42 5.04
CA VAL A 48 1.35 8.25 6.12
C VAL A 48 0.54 9.50 6.39
N ASN A 49 -0.22 9.98 5.42
CA ASN A 49 -1.04 11.18 5.56
C ASN A 49 -2.51 10.85 5.88
N ASP A 50 -2.83 9.57 6.00
CA ASP A 50 -4.18 9.08 6.32
C ASP A 50 -5.24 9.63 5.36
N GLU A 51 -4.99 9.51 4.06
CA GLU A 51 -5.82 10.14 3.03
C GLU A 51 -6.66 9.15 2.21
N TYR A 52 -6.24 7.90 2.13
CA TYR A 52 -6.86 6.96 1.17
C TYR A 52 -8.09 6.26 1.70
N GLY A 53 -8.52 6.58 2.92
CA GLY A 53 -9.67 5.95 3.54
C GLY A 53 -10.99 6.68 3.35
N TYR A 54 -10.98 7.81 2.67
CA TYR A 54 -12.14 8.70 2.57
C TYR A 54 -12.53 8.99 1.14
N GLY A 55 -13.75 9.42 0.96
CA GLY A 55 -14.25 9.89 -0.33
C GLY A 55 -14.22 8.79 -1.38
N THR A 56 -13.74 9.15 -2.56
CA THR A 56 -13.70 8.23 -3.71
C THR A 56 -12.69 7.10 -3.55
N TYR A 57 -11.70 7.27 -2.68
CA TYR A 57 -10.66 6.24 -2.54
C TYR A 57 -11.09 5.10 -1.65
N ASN A 58 -11.51 5.42 -0.47
CA ASN A 58 -12.13 4.49 0.48
C ASN A 58 -11.42 3.13 0.58
N ILE A 59 -10.10 3.14 0.64
CA ILE A 59 -9.29 1.92 0.75
C ILE A 59 -9.31 1.46 2.20
N GLN A 60 -9.60 0.19 2.43
CA GLN A 60 -9.67 -0.36 3.77
C GLN A 60 -8.28 -0.48 4.39
N ALA A 61 -8.21 -0.18 5.68
CA ALA A 61 -6.96 -0.32 6.43
C ALA A 61 -6.67 -1.77 6.78
N ILE A 62 -5.39 -2.04 7.02
CA ILE A 62 -4.94 -3.34 7.51
C ILE A 62 -3.94 -3.09 8.65
N SER A 63 -3.97 -3.95 9.67
CA SER A 63 -3.02 -3.88 10.76
C SER A 63 -1.67 -4.45 10.33
N LEU A 64 -0.59 -3.93 10.90
CA LEU A 64 0.74 -4.45 10.61
C LEU A 64 0.84 -5.95 10.87
N ARG A 65 0.22 -6.43 11.94
CA ARG A 65 0.25 -7.86 12.28
C ARG A 65 -0.41 -8.74 11.24
N ASP A 66 -1.24 -8.18 10.38
CA ASP A 66 -1.98 -8.94 9.37
C ASP A 66 -1.31 -8.91 7.99
N ILE A 67 -0.20 -8.20 7.84
CA ILE A 67 0.48 -8.05 6.55
C ILE A 67 0.98 -9.40 6.01
N ALA A 68 1.50 -10.25 6.88
CA ALA A 68 1.98 -11.57 6.45
C ALA A 68 0.84 -12.41 5.86
N LEU A 69 -0.31 -12.43 6.53
CA LEU A 69 -1.48 -13.13 6.01
C LEU A 69 -1.97 -12.51 4.71
N PHE A 70 -2.00 -11.20 4.64
CA PHE A 70 -2.39 -10.48 3.43
C PHE A 70 -1.51 -10.87 2.24
N THR A 71 -0.21 -10.94 2.47
CA THR A 71 0.76 -11.34 1.44
C THR A 71 0.50 -12.76 0.94
N MET A 72 0.17 -13.67 1.85
CA MET A 72 0.00 -15.09 1.52
C MET A 72 -1.38 -15.43 0.97
N HIS A 73 -2.37 -14.61 1.27
CA HIS A 73 -3.74 -14.89 0.86
C HIS A 73 -3.88 -14.75 -0.66
N PRO A 74 -4.61 -15.63 -1.35
CA PRO A 74 -4.73 -15.56 -2.80
C PRO A 74 -5.58 -14.39 -3.32
N ARG A 75 -6.36 -13.77 -2.45
CA ARG A 75 -7.26 -12.69 -2.85
C ARG A 75 -6.49 -11.45 -3.29
N ILE A 76 -6.85 -10.91 -4.44
CA ILE A 76 -6.22 -9.71 -4.99
C ILE A 76 -7.03 -8.50 -4.56
N GLU A 77 -6.41 -7.62 -3.78
CA GLU A 77 -7.10 -6.43 -3.29
C GLU A 77 -6.11 -5.34 -2.89
N MET A 78 -6.64 -4.16 -2.60
CA MET A 78 -5.87 -3.04 -2.07
C MET A 78 -6.14 -2.87 -0.58
N ARG A 79 -5.09 -2.55 0.16
CA ARG A 79 -5.17 -2.19 1.57
C ARG A 79 -4.23 -1.03 1.84
N ARG A 80 -4.42 -0.37 2.96
CA ARG A 80 -3.55 0.72 3.41
C ARG A 80 -3.12 0.52 4.84
N VAL A 81 -1.91 0.94 5.13
CA VAL A 81 -1.39 0.98 6.51
C VAL A 81 -1.53 2.42 6.99
N ARG A 82 -2.23 2.61 8.09
CA ARG A 82 -2.44 3.93 8.68
C ARG A 82 -1.33 4.26 9.66
N PRO A 83 -1.02 5.55 9.86
CA PRO A 83 0.05 5.96 10.78
C PRO A 83 -0.41 5.99 12.23
N PHE A 84 -1.13 4.95 12.67
CA PHE A 84 -1.69 4.90 14.02
C PHE A 84 -1.42 3.55 14.65
N HIS A 85 -1.16 3.57 15.95
CA HIS A 85 -1.11 2.36 16.76
C HIS A 85 -2.52 1.79 16.96
N PRO A 86 -2.64 0.52 17.40
CA PRO A 86 -3.96 -0.05 17.67
C PRO A 86 -4.79 0.71 18.68
N ASN A 87 -4.14 1.43 19.60
CA ASN A 87 -4.84 2.24 20.59
C ASN A 87 -5.30 3.61 20.06
N GLY A 88 -5.05 3.91 18.79
CA GLY A 88 -5.45 5.16 18.16
C GLY A 88 -4.43 6.29 18.24
N THR A 89 -3.31 6.06 18.92
CA THR A 89 -2.25 7.06 19.02
C THR A 89 -1.46 7.12 17.72
N ARG A 90 -1.17 8.34 17.25
CA ARG A 90 -0.41 8.51 16.02
C ARG A 90 1.04 8.07 16.22
N MET A 91 1.57 7.40 15.22
CA MET A 91 2.96 6.98 15.21
C MET A 91 3.90 8.18 15.06
N THR A 92 5.01 8.14 15.75
CA THR A 92 6.13 9.06 15.51
C THR A 92 6.76 8.73 14.16
N LEU A 93 7.62 9.63 13.66
CA LEU A 93 8.35 9.36 12.41
C LEU A 93 9.22 8.11 12.53
N ASP A 94 9.87 7.90 13.67
CA ASP A 94 10.69 6.72 13.90
C ASP A 94 9.82 5.45 13.88
N GLU A 95 8.68 5.50 14.52
CA GLU A 95 7.76 4.36 14.52
C GLU A 95 7.23 4.07 13.13
N TRP A 96 6.95 5.11 12.36
CA TRP A 96 6.51 4.93 10.98
C TRP A 96 7.61 4.31 10.11
N ALA A 97 8.86 4.75 10.30
CA ALA A 97 10.00 4.15 9.60
C ALA A 97 10.13 2.66 9.94
N GLN A 98 9.97 2.30 11.21
CA GLN A 98 10.00 0.90 11.62
C GLN A 98 8.87 0.09 10.99
N ALA A 99 7.67 0.68 10.92
CA ALA A 99 6.54 0.03 10.25
C ALA A 99 6.85 -0.22 8.78
N LEU A 100 7.45 0.76 8.10
CA LEU A 100 7.84 0.60 6.71
C LEU A 100 8.88 -0.51 6.54
N PHE A 101 9.90 -0.55 7.38
CA PHE A 101 10.90 -1.62 7.33
C PHE A 101 10.27 -2.99 7.55
N TYR A 102 9.34 -3.09 8.48
CA TYR A 102 8.62 -4.35 8.69
C TYR A 102 7.86 -4.76 7.43
N VAL A 103 7.12 -3.84 6.81
CA VAL A 103 6.37 -4.13 5.59
C VAL A 103 7.32 -4.57 4.47
N LEU A 104 8.44 -3.86 4.32
CA LEU A 104 9.44 -4.22 3.30
C LEU A 104 10.00 -5.62 3.52
N SER A 105 10.07 -6.08 4.76
CA SER A 105 10.59 -7.41 5.07
C SER A 105 9.56 -8.52 4.85
N VAL A 106 8.27 -8.20 4.84
CA VAL A 106 7.19 -9.19 4.85
C VAL A 106 6.37 -9.21 3.57
N PHE A 107 6.04 -8.04 3.06
CA PHE A 107 5.14 -7.92 1.90
C PHE A 107 5.87 -8.36 0.62
N ARG A 108 5.23 -9.26 -0.14
CA ARG A 108 5.79 -9.81 -1.39
C ARG A 108 4.69 -9.93 -2.42
N ASN A 109 5.12 -10.01 -3.68
CA ASN A 109 4.24 -10.33 -4.79
C ASN A 109 3.14 -9.29 -4.98
N GLY A 110 3.50 -8.02 -4.84
CA GLY A 110 2.54 -6.94 -4.98
C GLY A 110 3.22 -5.60 -5.16
N LEU A 111 2.40 -4.58 -5.34
CA LEU A 111 2.85 -3.21 -5.46
C LEU A 111 2.78 -2.54 -4.09
N LEU A 112 3.90 -2.00 -3.65
CA LEU A 112 3.95 -1.20 -2.43
C LEU A 112 4.07 0.27 -2.82
N VAL A 113 3.12 1.06 -2.38
CA VAL A 113 3.09 2.50 -2.64
C VAL A 113 3.52 3.22 -1.36
N ILE A 114 4.59 4.00 -1.46
CA ILE A 114 5.14 4.74 -0.33
C ILE A 114 4.97 6.23 -0.62
N GLU A 115 4.24 6.91 0.23
CA GLU A 115 4.00 8.33 0.07
C GLU A 115 4.93 9.17 0.91
N ASP A 116 5.23 10.37 0.42
CA ASP A 116 5.94 11.37 1.20
C ASP A 116 5.03 11.92 2.28
N ILE A 117 5.67 12.30 3.38
CA ILE A 117 4.97 12.97 4.46
C ILE A 117 4.57 14.36 3.97
N ASN A 118 3.29 14.64 4.08
CA ASN A 118 2.74 15.94 3.72
C ASN A 118 2.83 16.87 4.94
N LYS A 119 3.68 17.87 4.86
CA LYS A 119 3.89 18.80 5.97
C LYS A 119 2.96 20.00 5.88
#